data_d8d0c8b6d7e8f0d33b7cdf5a93e6d3e6
#
_entry.id   d8d0c8b6d7e8f0d33b7cdf5a93e6d3e6
#
_cell.length_a   1.000
_cell.length_b   1.000
_cell.length_c   1.000
_cell.angle_alpha   90.00
_cell.angle_beta   90.00
_cell.angle_gamma   90.00
#
_symmetry.space_group_name_H-M   'P 1'
#
loop_
_entity.id
_entity.type
_entity.pdbx_description
1 polymer ?
#
loop_
_entity_poly.entity_id
_entity_poly.type
_entity_poly.pdbx_seq_one_letter_code
_entity_poly.pdbx_strand_id
1 'polypeptide(L)'
;PEDRLGMGLVGNMNLADNMMLRSFRRGKSIFTDRRSPRALAESVVQELSVSTPSVDTPVRRLSGGNVQKVLVGREIASAPTVLLTAYAVRGLDIHSSYTIYDLINRQKKAGVAVIFVGEDLDVLLELCDRILVLCGGKVSGIVSGRGAEKREVGMMMTKLGGQSHE
;
A
#
# COMPACT_ATOMS: atom_id res chain seq x y z
N PRO A 1 -2.71 5.50 -0.24
CA PRO A 1 -3.32 6.32 -1.30
C PRO A 1 -2.52 6.23 -2.59
N GLU A 2 -3.14 6.54 -3.73
CA GLU A 2 -2.51 6.61 -5.04
C GLU A 2 -1.53 7.80 -5.11
N ASP A 3 -1.97 8.96 -4.65
CA ASP A 3 -1.11 10.15 -4.54
C ASP A 3 -0.25 10.05 -3.27
N ARG A 4 1.01 9.66 -3.48
CA ARG A 4 1.97 9.39 -2.42
C ARG A 4 2.39 10.64 -1.66
N LEU A 5 2.57 11.76 -2.36
CA LEU A 5 3.10 13.02 -1.79
C LEU A 5 2.03 14.08 -1.53
N GLY A 6 0.84 13.96 -2.15
CA GLY A 6 -0.28 14.85 -1.88
C GLY A 6 -1.15 14.36 -0.71
N MET A 7 -1.31 13.04 -0.57
CA MET A 7 -2.20 12.44 0.44
C MET A 7 -1.49 11.46 1.40
N GLY A 8 -0.39 10.87 0.98
CA GLY A 8 0.32 9.84 1.76
C GLY A 8 1.37 10.39 2.70
N LEU A 9 2.34 11.10 2.16
CA LEU A 9 3.49 11.67 2.86
C LEU A 9 3.54 13.18 2.64
N VAL A 10 4.19 13.89 3.55
CA VAL A 10 4.46 15.32 3.38
C VAL A 10 5.82 15.49 2.70
N GLY A 11 5.82 15.85 1.42
CA GLY A 11 7.01 15.85 0.56
C GLY A 11 8.18 16.71 1.07
N ASN A 12 7.90 17.83 1.72
CA ASN A 12 8.93 18.72 2.27
C ASN A 12 9.49 18.26 3.62
N MET A 13 8.81 17.35 4.32
CA MET A 13 9.31 16.76 5.56
C MET A 13 10.30 15.63 5.25
N ASN A 14 11.26 15.42 6.14
CA ASN A 14 12.19 14.30 6.07
C ASN A 14 11.49 12.96 6.40
N LEU A 15 12.21 11.83 6.25
CA LEU A 15 11.67 10.51 6.52
C LEU A 15 11.27 10.37 8.00
N ALA A 16 12.12 10.78 8.93
CA ALA A 16 11.87 10.65 10.37
C ALA A 16 10.62 11.43 10.80
N ASP A 17 10.45 12.66 10.33
CA ASP A 17 9.26 13.47 10.63
C ASP A 17 7.99 12.89 9.99
N ASN A 18 8.07 12.30 8.80
CA ASN A 18 6.95 11.57 8.20
C ASN A 18 6.52 10.35 9.01
N MET A 19 7.46 9.62 9.64
CA MET A 19 7.13 8.52 10.57
C MET A 19 6.40 9.04 11.81
N MET A 20 6.74 10.22 12.30
CA MET A 20 6.12 10.82 13.46
C MET A 20 4.64 11.14 13.25
N LEU A 21 4.18 11.42 12.02
CA LEU A 21 2.79 11.80 11.74
C LEU A 21 1.74 10.81 12.27
N ARG A 22 2.09 9.52 12.41
CA ARG A 22 1.20 8.48 12.95
C ARG A 22 1.32 8.29 14.46
N SER A 23 2.33 8.85 15.10
CA SER A 23 2.67 8.57 16.50
C SER A 23 2.73 9.80 17.41
N PHE A 24 2.68 11.02 16.88
CA PHE A 24 2.94 12.24 17.66
C PHE A 24 1.98 12.47 18.86
N ARG A 25 0.78 11.85 18.84
CA ARG A 25 -0.20 11.92 19.95
C ARG A 25 -0.17 10.73 20.90
N ARG A 26 0.70 9.73 20.68
CA ARG A 26 0.75 8.53 21.51
C ARG A 26 1.51 8.71 22.82
N GLY A 27 2.29 9.78 22.97
CA GLY A 27 3.03 10.12 24.19
C GLY A 27 2.15 10.76 25.26
N LYS A 28 2.43 10.45 26.54
CA LYS A 28 1.82 11.13 27.70
C LYS A 28 2.55 12.42 28.08
N SER A 29 3.64 12.75 27.40
CA SER A 29 4.50 13.92 27.66
C SER A 29 4.03 15.13 26.86
N ILE A 30 4.25 16.32 27.40
CA ILE A 30 4.13 17.60 26.69
C ILE A 30 5.22 17.78 25.62
N PHE A 31 6.30 16.97 25.70
CA PHE A 31 7.38 16.96 24.71
C PHE A 31 7.16 15.89 23.66
N THR A 32 7.38 16.27 22.40
CA THR A 32 7.30 15.33 21.27
C THR A 32 8.50 14.39 21.28
N ASP A 33 8.24 13.08 21.29
CA ASP A 33 9.27 12.07 21.08
C ASP A 33 9.78 12.11 19.64
N ARG A 34 11.06 12.40 19.45
CA ARG A 34 11.74 12.38 18.15
C ARG A 34 12.66 11.16 17.95
N ARG A 35 12.93 10.41 19.02
CA ARG A 35 13.84 9.27 18.96
C ARG A 35 13.16 8.06 18.32
N SER A 36 11.95 7.71 18.78
CA SER A 36 11.23 6.55 18.24
C SER A 36 10.89 6.70 16.75
N PRO A 37 10.38 7.84 16.23
CA PRO A 37 10.17 8.01 14.80
C PRO A 37 11.46 7.94 13.96
N ARG A 38 12.58 8.42 14.50
CA ARG A 38 13.88 8.33 13.83
C ARG A 38 14.35 6.87 13.73
N ALA A 39 14.30 6.13 14.84
CA ALA A 39 14.64 4.71 14.86
C ALA A 39 13.73 3.90 13.90
N LEU A 40 12.44 4.23 13.85
CA LEU A 40 11.52 3.63 12.90
C LEU A 40 11.90 3.94 11.45
N ALA A 41 12.26 5.19 11.14
CA ALA A 41 12.71 5.57 9.80
C ALA A 41 13.97 4.79 9.39
N GLU A 42 14.93 4.63 10.31
CA GLU A 42 16.16 3.86 10.08
C GLU A 42 15.84 2.37 9.84
N SER A 43 14.94 1.77 10.62
CA SER A 43 14.46 0.39 10.41
C SER A 43 13.80 0.21 9.03
N VAL A 44 12.88 1.10 8.66
CA VAL A 44 12.21 1.08 7.34
C VAL A 44 13.22 1.22 6.20
N VAL A 45 14.21 2.11 6.33
CA VAL A 45 15.27 2.29 5.33
C VAL A 45 16.07 1.00 5.15
N GLN A 46 16.43 0.36 6.24
CA GLN A 46 17.21 -0.88 6.21
C GLN A 46 16.40 -2.06 5.68
N GLU A 47 15.20 -2.30 6.26
CA GLU A 47 14.37 -3.48 5.95
C GLU A 47 13.84 -3.46 4.51
N LEU A 48 13.50 -2.28 3.99
CA LEU A 48 12.95 -2.13 2.65
C LEU A 48 13.98 -1.68 1.61
N SER A 49 15.25 -1.61 2.01
CA SER A 49 16.34 -1.16 1.14
C SER A 49 15.98 0.16 0.42
N VAL A 50 15.57 1.17 1.21
CA VAL A 50 15.25 2.50 0.69
C VAL A 50 16.55 3.21 0.34
N SER A 51 16.72 3.59 -0.93
CA SER A 51 17.88 4.36 -1.36
C SER A 51 17.73 5.82 -0.96
N THR A 52 18.46 6.23 0.07
CA THR A 52 18.47 7.60 0.62
C THR A 52 19.82 7.90 1.26
N PRO A 53 20.31 9.15 1.20
CA PRO A 53 21.53 9.55 1.91
C PRO A 53 21.38 9.48 3.43
N SER A 54 20.21 9.81 3.96
CA SER A 54 19.90 9.75 5.39
C SER A 54 18.39 9.82 5.66
N VAL A 55 17.97 9.53 6.88
CA VAL A 55 16.57 9.70 7.34
C VAL A 55 16.15 11.17 7.47
N ASP A 56 17.09 12.09 7.40
CA ASP A 56 16.85 13.55 7.40
C ASP A 56 16.59 14.10 5.98
N THR A 57 16.65 13.23 4.94
CA THR A 57 16.37 13.62 3.56
C THR A 57 14.86 13.88 3.39
N PRO A 58 14.46 15.04 2.79
CA PRO A 58 13.06 15.28 2.43
C PRO A 58 12.56 14.21 1.44
N VAL A 59 11.36 13.64 1.70
CA VAL A 59 10.85 12.50 0.90
C VAL A 59 10.61 12.85 -0.55
N ARG A 60 10.39 14.11 -0.92
CA ARG A 60 10.29 14.57 -2.32
C ARG A 60 11.57 14.37 -3.15
N ARG A 61 12.71 14.15 -2.49
CA ARG A 61 14.00 13.89 -3.17
C ARG A 61 14.22 12.42 -3.49
N LEU A 62 13.34 11.54 -3.03
CA LEU A 62 13.41 10.12 -3.29
C LEU A 62 12.78 9.78 -4.65
N SER A 63 13.20 8.66 -5.24
CA SER A 63 12.49 8.07 -6.39
C SER A 63 11.09 7.61 -5.99
N GLY A 64 10.17 7.48 -6.96
CA GLY A 64 8.81 7.04 -6.71
C GLY A 64 8.72 5.71 -5.96
N GLY A 65 9.58 4.73 -6.29
CA GLY A 65 9.68 3.45 -5.60
C GLY A 65 10.10 3.61 -4.12
N ASN A 66 11.09 4.46 -3.85
CA ASN A 66 11.52 4.72 -2.47
C ASN A 66 10.47 5.48 -1.66
N VAL A 67 9.77 6.45 -2.27
CA VAL A 67 8.63 7.13 -1.63
C VAL A 67 7.55 6.09 -1.24
N GLN A 68 7.24 5.16 -2.13
CA GLN A 68 6.25 4.11 -1.84
C GLN A 68 6.69 3.16 -0.72
N LYS A 69 7.95 2.73 -0.71
CA LYS A 69 8.52 1.92 0.38
C LYS A 69 8.40 2.63 1.74
N VAL A 70 8.74 3.92 1.79
CA VAL A 70 8.60 4.74 3.01
C VAL A 70 7.15 4.83 3.46
N LEU A 71 6.21 5.08 2.53
CA LEU A 71 4.78 5.15 2.84
C LEU A 71 4.24 3.83 3.39
N VAL A 72 4.48 2.72 2.68
CA VAL A 72 4.00 1.40 3.09
C VAL A 72 4.65 0.96 4.39
N GLY A 73 5.96 1.17 4.56
CA GLY A 73 6.68 0.88 5.80
C GLY A 73 6.09 1.61 7.01
N ARG A 74 5.76 2.90 6.87
CA ARG A 74 5.08 3.68 7.92
C ARG A 74 3.72 3.11 8.30
N GLU A 75 2.90 2.77 7.32
CA GLU A 75 1.54 2.26 7.57
C GLU A 75 1.59 0.86 8.22
N ILE A 76 2.48 -0.01 7.77
CA ILE A 76 2.67 -1.35 8.37
C ILE A 76 3.19 -1.25 9.80
N ALA A 77 4.13 -0.35 10.08
CA ALA A 77 4.67 -0.15 11.42
C ALA A 77 3.64 0.35 12.44
N SER A 78 2.50 0.85 11.99
CA SER A 78 1.37 1.19 12.86
C SER A 78 0.61 -0.02 13.39
N ALA A 79 0.99 -1.24 12.99
CA ALA A 79 0.34 -2.53 13.30
C ALA A 79 -1.19 -2.52 13.01
N PRO A 80 -1.59 -2.28 11.77
CA PRO A 80 -2.99 -2.19 11.42
C PRO A 80 -3.67 -3.56 11.51
N THR A 81 -4.94 -3.59 11.88
CA THR A 81 -5.81 -4.78 11.75
C THR A 81 -6.38 -4.90 10.34
N VAL A 82 -6.52 -3.77 9.65
CA VAL A 82 -6.96 -3.68 8.24
C VAL A 82 -6.00 -2.77 7.48
N LEU A 83 -5.45 -3.26 6.38
CA LEU A 83 -4.60 -2.50 5.46
C LEU A 83 -5.34 -2.31 4.14
N LEU A 84 -5.66 -1.05 3.82
CA LEU A 84 -6.25 -0.69 2.53
C LEU A 84 -5.20 -0.03 1.65
N THR A 85 -4.96 -0.61 0.48
CA THR A 85 -4.01 -0.09 -0.51
C THR A 85 -4.72 0.19 -1.83
N ALA A 86 -4.53 1.37 -2.39
CA ALA A 86 -5.07 1.73 -3.70
C ALA A 86 -3.92 2.09 -4.62
N TYR A 87 -3.80 1.34 -5.72
CA TYR A 87 -2.79 1.54 -6.77
C TYR A 87 -1.35 1.61 -6.24
N ALA A 88 -1.05 0.78 -5.23
CA ALA A 88 0.21 0.84 -4.47
C ALA A 88 1.48 0.69 -5.32
N VAL A 89 1.39 0.06 -6.49
CA VAL A 89 2.54 -0.22 -7.38
C VAL A 89 2.51 0.57 -8.69
N ARG A 90 1.48 1.40 -8.90
CA ARG A 90 1.35 2.14 -10.16
C ARG A 90 2.56 3.04 -10.42
N GLY A 91 3.16 2.92 -11.60
CA GLY A 91 4.33 3.69 -12.00
C GLY A 91 5.61 3.36 -11.24
N LEU A 92 5.71 2.17 -10.65
CA LEU A 92 6.93 1.64 -10.09
C LEU A 92 7.65 0.73 -11.09
N ASP A 93 8.95 0.58 -10.90
CA ASP A 93 9.70 -0.48 -11.55
C ASP A 93 9.33 -1.87 -11.00
N ILE A 94 9.66 -2.91 -11.75
CA ILE A 94 9.31 -4.29 -11.41
C ILE A 94 9.85 -4.69 -10.03
N HIS A 95 11.10 -4.35 -9.72
CA HIS A 95 11.73 -4.73 -8.45
C HIS A 95 11.02 -4.06 -7.25
N SER A 96 10.73 -2.77 -7.35
CA SER A 96 9.98 -2.04 -6.32
C SER A 96 8.56 -2.59 -6.15
N SER A 97 7.90 -2.99 -7.24
CA SER A 97 6.56 -3.59 -7.20
C SER A 97 6.56 -4.91 -6.43
N TYR A 98 7.49 -5.81 -6.71
CA TYR A 98 7.62 -7.08 -5.98
C TYR A 98 7.92 -6.87 -4.50
N THR A 99 8.74 -5.89 -4.15
CA THR A 99 8.99 -5.54 -2.73
C THR A 99 7.68 -5.17 -2.02
N ILE A 100 6.81 -4.39 -2.66
CA ILE A 100 5.52 -4.01 -2.09
C ILE A 100 4.57 -5.21 -1.99
N TYR A 101 4.52 -6.09 -3.00
CA TYR A 101 3.72 -7.31 -2.95
C TYR A 101 4.15 -8.25 -1.82
N ASP A 102 5.44 -8.43 -1.61
CA ASP A 102 5.98 -9.23 -0.51
C ASP A 102 5.58 -8.66 0.85
N LEU A 103 5.63 -7.34 1.01
CA LEU A 103 5.19 -6.68 2.23
C LEU A 103 3.71 -6.92 2.50
N ILE A 104 2.85 -6.76 1.49
CA ILE A 104 1.42 -7.02 1.57
C ILE A 104 1.16 -8.48 1.95
N ASN A 105 1.85 -9.44 1.31
CA ASN A 105 1.72 -10.87 1.60
C ASN A 105 2.16 -11.22 3.03
N ARG A 106 3.22 -10.58 3.54
CA ARG A 106 3.64 -10.75 4.94
C ARG A 106 2.57 -10.28 5.91
N GLN A 107 1.92 -9.14 5.63
CA GLN A 107 0.82 -8.64 6.46
C GLN A 107 -0.37 -9.61 6.45
N LYS A 108 -0.75 -10.12 5.26
CA LYS A 108 -1.80 -11.13 5.11
C LYS A 108 -1.49 -12.39 5.93
N LYS A 109 -0.26 -12.92 5.85
CA LYS A 109 0.20 -14.07 6.64
C LYS A 109 0.21 -13.80 8.15
N ALA A 110 0.41 -12.56 8.56
CA ALA A 110 0.33 -12.14 9.96
C ALA A 110 -1.12 -11.93 10.46
N GLY A 111 -2.14 -12.19 9.64
CA GLY A 111 -3.55 -12.09 10.01
C GLY A 111 -4.17 -10.71 9.78
N VAL A 112 -3.47 -9.79 9.13
CA VAL A 112 -4.02 -8.48 8.76
C VAL A 112 -5.00 -8.66 7.60
N ALA A 113 -6.19 -8.10 7.71
CA ALA A 113 -7.13 -8.05 6.58
C ALA A 113 -6.64 -7.03 5.55
N VAL A 114 -6.38 -7.48 4.31
CA VAL A 114 -5.86 -6.61 3.26
C VAL A 114 -6.91 -6.37 2.19
N ILE A 115 -7.19 -5.10 1.91
CA ILE A 115 -7.98 -4.66 0.75
C ILE A 115 -7.03 -4.04 -0.26
N PHE A 116 -6.85 -4.72 -1.39
CA PHE A 116 -5.97 -4.26 -2.46
C PHE A 116 -6.82 -3.78 -3.65
N VAL A 117 -6.70 -2.50 -3.99
CA VAL A 117 -7.36 -1.91 -5.16
C VAL A 117 -6.33 -1.74 -6.28
N GLY A 118 -6.60 -2.33 -7.43
CA GLY A 118 -5.73 -2.29 -8.60
C GLY A 118 -6.48 -2.64 -9.88
N GLU A 119 -5.81 -2.47 -11.01
CA GLU A 119 -6.34 -2.72 -12.35
C GLU A 119 -5.59 -3.85 -13.10
N ASP A 120 -4.43 -4.26 -12.60
CA ASP A 120 -3.64 -5.33 -13.18
C ASP A 120 -4.18 -6.70 -12.75
N LEU A 121 -4.84 -7.39 -13.68
CA LEU A 121 -5.49 -8.68 -13.42
C LEU A 121 -4.51 -9.79 -13.06
N ASP A 122 -3.29 -9.79 -13.61
CA ASP A 122 -2.30 -10.82 -13.30
C ASP A 122 -1.89 -10.72 -11.84
N VAL A 123 -1.65 -9.50 -11.36
CA VAL A 123 -1.34 -9.21 -9.95
C VAL A 123 -2.50 -9.57 -9.04
N LEU A 124 -3.74 -9.20 -9.40
CA LEU A 124 -4.92 -9.48 -8.59
C LEU A 124 -5.17 -10.97 -8.44
N LEU A 125 -5.04 -11.74 -9.53
CA LEU A 125 -5.22 -13.20 -9.54
C LEU A 125 -4.15 -13.93 -8.71
N GLU A 126 -2.92 -13.41 -8.69
CA GLU A 126 -1.82 -14.00 -7.91
C GLU A 126 -1.89 -13.62 -6.43
N LEU A 127 -2.19 -12.35 -6.13
CA LEU A 127 -2.07 -11.79 -4.79
C LEU A 127 -3.32 -11.98 -3.92
N CYS A 128 -4.52 -11.91 -4.53
CA CYS A 128 -5.78 -11.84 -3.81
C CYS A 128 -6.41 -13.22 -3.61
N ASP A 129 -7.00 -13.47 -2.42
CA ASP A 129 -7.78 -14.68 -2.18
C ASP A 129 -9.20 -14.57 -2.80
N ARG A 130 -9.73 -13.34 -2.84
CA ARG A 130 -11.02 -13.00 -3.44
C ARG A 130 -10.91 -11.70 -4.22
N ILE A 131 -11.58 -11.64 -5.36
CA ILE A 131 -11.60 -10.44 -6.23
C ILE A 131 -13.06 -10.00 -6.36
N LEU A 132 -13.33 -8.78 -5.90
CA LEU A 132 -14.60 -8.10 -6.10
C LEU A 132 -14.45 -7.18 -7.32
N VAL A 133 -15.30 -7.36 -8.31
CA VAL A 133 -15.27 -6.59 -9.56
C VAL A 133 -16.34 -5.51 -9.52
N LEU A 134 -15.93 -4.27 -9.78
CA LEU A 134 -16.80 -3.11 -9.88
C LEU A 134 -16.88 -2.64 -11.33
N CYS A 135 -18.08 -2.39 -11.81
CA CYS A 135 -18.33 -1.80 -13.13
C CYS A 135 -19.50 -0.81 -13.06
N GLY A 136 -19.32 0.39 -13.61
CA GLY A 136 -20.38 1.42 -13.60
C GLY A 136 -20.91 1.78 -12.20
N GLY A 137 -20.06 1.75 -11.17
CA GLY A 137 -20.44 2.04 -9.78
C GLY A 137 -21.23 0.93 -9.08
N LYS A 138 -21.32 -0.26 -9.69
CA LYS A 138 -22.04 -1.42 -9.12
C LYS A 138 -21.09 -2.62 -9.00
N VAL A 139 -21.42 -3.54 -8.09
CA VAL A 139 -20.73 -4.83 -7.99
C VAL A 139 -21.17 -5.70 -9.17
N SER A 140 -20.21 -6.04 -10.04
CA SER A 140 -20.45 -6.93 -11.17
C SER A 140 -20.33 -8.41 -10.79
N GLY A 141 -19.49 -8.73 -9.80
CA GLY A 141 -19.35 -10.07 -9.27
C GLY A 141 -18.23 -10.18 -8.25
N ILE A 142 -18.16 -11.37 -7.63
CA ILE A 142 -17.07 -11.75 -6.72
C ILE A 142 -16.59 -13.12 -7.15
N VAL A 143 -15.28 -13.26 -7.38
CA VAL A 143 -14.64 -14.53 -7.74
C VAL A 143 -13.53 -14.90 -6.76
N SER A 144 -13.16 -16.18 -6.72
CA SER A 144 -11.96 -16.61 -6.02
C SER A 144 -10.74 -16.15 -6.82
N GLY A 145 -9.74 -15.55 -6.16
CA GLY A 145 -8.48 -15.20 -6.82
C GLY A 145 -7.75 -16.43 -7.34
N ARG A 146 -7.79 -17.51 -6.56
CA ARG A 146 -7.20 -18.79 -6.97
C ARG A 146 -8.14 -19.54 -7.93
N GLY A 147 -7.74 -19.67 -9.18
CA GLY A 147 -8.46 -20.44 -10.19
C GLY A 147 -9.49 -19.66 -11.01
N ALA A 148 -9.68 -18.36 -10.76
CA ALA A 148 -10.46 -17.53 -11.67
C ALA A 148 -9.69 -17.30 -12.97
N GLU A 149 -10.40 -17.34 -14.08
CA GLU A 149 -9.80 -17.04 -15.39
C GLU A 149 -9.74 -15.53 -15.61
N LYS A 150 -8.59 -15.03 -16.09
CA LYS A 150 -8.41 -13.61 -16.45
C LYS A 150 -9.51 -13.10 -17.38
N ARG A 151 -9.96 -13.94 -18.31
CA ARG A 151 -11.04 -13.62 -19.26
C ARG A 151 -12.38 -13.40 -18.55
N GLU A 152 -12.70 -14.22 -17.57
CA GLU A 152 -13.93 -14.11 -16.78
C GLU A 152 -13.97 -12.78 -16.02
N VAL A 153 -12.90 -12.47 -15.27
CA VAL A 153 -12.77 -11.21 -14.55
C VAL A 153 -12.83 -10.02 -15.49
N GLY A 154 -12.13 -10.08 -16.63
CA GLY A 154 -12.15 -9.04 -17.67
C GLY A 154 -13.56 -8.80 -18.24
N MET A 155 -14.35 -9.85 -18.47
CA MET A 155 -15.74 -9.71 -18.91
C MET A 155 -16.61 -9.02 -17.84
N MET A 156 -16.41 -9.34 -16.55
CA MET A 156 -17.13 -8.67 -15.45
C MET A 156 -16.80 -7.18 -15.36
N MET A 157 -15.57 -6.77 -15.69
CA MET A 157 -15.15 -5.36 -15.70
C MET A 157 -15.85 -4.52 -16.79
N THR A 158 -16.35 -5.16 -17.85
CA THR A 158 -16.99 -4.49 -19.00
C THR A 158 -18.51 -4.62 -19.02
N LYS A 159 -19.07 -5.62 -18.32
CA LYS A 159 -20.52 -5.80 -18.22
C LYS A 159 -21.06 -4.86 -17.14
N LEU A 160 -21.83 -3.87 -17.54
CA LEU A 160 -22.69 -3.11 -16.63
C LEU A 160 -23.59 -4.10 -15.88
N GLY A 161 -23.43 -4.15 -14.54
CA GLY A 161 -23.97 -5.16 -13.68
C GLY A 161 -25.39 -5.66 -14.00
N GLY A 162 -25.48 -6.98 -14.17
CA GLY A 162 -26.67 -7.79 -13.95
C GLY A 162 -27.89 -7.44 -14.76
N GLN A 163 -28.02 -7.96 -15.98
CA GLN A 163 -29.31 -8.55 -16.33
C GLN A 163 -29.33 -9.98 -15.73
N SER A 164 -29.98 -10.11 -14.57
CA SER A 164 -30.55 -11.37 -14.15
C SER A 164 -31.52 -11.78 -15.25
N HIS A 165 -31.19 -12.78 -16.05
CA HIS A 165 -32.19 -13.49 -16.81
C HIS A 165 -33.13 -14.18 -15.82
N GLU A 166 -34.39 -13.72 -15.82
CA GLU A 166 -35.55 -14.49 -15.38
C GLU A 166 -35.63 -15.80 -16.16
#